data_2bc1d1cbaaabdb137b13aa898cd137a5
#
_entry.id   2bc1d1cbaaabdb137b13aa898cd137a5
#
_cell.length_a   1.000
_cell.length_b   1.000
_cell.length_c   1.000
_cell.angle_alpha   90.00
_cell.angle_beta   90.00
_cell.angle_gamma   90.00
#
_symmetry.space_group_name_H-M   'P 1'
#
loop_
_entity.id
_entity.type
_entity.pdbx_description
1 polymer ?
#
loop_
_entity_poly.entity_id
_entity_poly.type
_entity_poly.pdbx_seq_one_letter_code
_entity_poly.pdbx_strand_id
1 'polypeptide(L)'
;MIFGAAAQIVLNAKLLSSMISRMPSGQITIQSADNGKTTIQSGVAQFEIQSMSASDFPELPNTGAEETLTIKTGVLRDMIDRTLYAVSQDEKKPAHTGELFEIEPDKMTIVALDGYRLAIVERPLTAVKDIRIIVPSKTMTEVSHLLPNDDEEPVHICANRRYVVFMTAGYTIMSRLIEGEFLNYRNVIPAGSRTRVTIDTKEFIETIERASLIITERLKNPLRISFTEGKVVVRCQTNLGRV
;
A
#
# COMPACT_ATOMS: atom_id res chain seq x y z
N MET A 1 -15.25 33.43 -17.22
CA MET A 1 -14.48 32.19 -17.47
C MET A 1 -13.97 32.30 -18.89
N ILE A 2 -12.68 32.60 -19.08
CA ILE A 2 -12.08 32.67 -20.44
C ILE A 2 -11.47 31.30 -20.68
N PHE A 3 -12.12 30.48 -21.49
CA PHE A 3 -11.52 29.26 -21.99
C PHE A 3 -10.63 29.65 -23.19
N GLY A 4 -9.32 29.65 -23.00
CA GLY A 4 -8.39 29.58 -24.11
C GLY A 4 -8.48 28.24 -24.82
N ALA A 5 -7.78 28.09 -25.94
CA ALA A 5 -7.66 26.80 -26.63
C ALA A 5 -7.14 25.74 -25.65
N ALA A 6 -7.72 24.52 -25.73
CA ALA A 6 -7.26 23.41 -24.92
C ALA A 6 -5.79 23.11 -25.29
N ALA A 7 -4.90 23.17 -24.32
CA ALA A 7 -3.50 22.84 -24.48
C ALA A 7 -3.18 21.63 -23.62
N GLN A 8 -2.28 20.78 -24.13
CA GLN A 8 -1.74 19.65 -23.38
C GLN A 8 -0.26 19.90 -23.11
N ILE A 9 0.12 19.90 -21.85
CA ILE A 9 1.50 20.15 -21.42
C ILE A 9 1.89 19.19 -20.30
N VAL A 10 3.17 18.90 -20.18
CA VAL A 10 3.73 18.09 -19.09
C VAL A 10 4.51 18.98 -18.14
N LEU A 11 4.15 18.91 -16.85
CA LEU A 11 4.78 19.68 -15.77
C LEU A 11 5.27 18.73 -14.67
N ASN A 12 6.29 19.17 -13.92
CA ASN A 12 6.73 18.45 -12.74
C ASN A 12 5.65 18.50 -11.65
N ALA A 13 5.05 17.35 -11.30
CA ALA A 13 3.91 17.27 -10.39
C ALA A 13 4.23 17.81 -8.99
N LYS A 14 5.42 17.51 -8.41
CA LYS A 14 5.82 17.97 -7.08
C LYS A 14 5.98 19.49 -7.06
N LEU A 15 6.58 20.06 -8.11
CA LEU A 15 6.79 21.49 -8.24
C LEU A 15 5.44 22.21 -8.38
N LEU A 16 4.57 21.73 -9.27
CA LEU A 16 3.22 22.27 -9.47
C LEU A 16 2.40 22.23 -8.17
N SER A 17 2.37 21.11 -7.49
CA SER A 17 1.68 20.96 -6.22
C SER A 17 2.20 21.93 -5.16
N SER A 18 3.54 22.09 -5.06
CA SER A 18 4.17 23.03 -4.12
C SER A 18 3.88 24.48 -4.44
N MET A 19 3.75 24.84 -5.71
CA MET A 19 3.37 26.19 -6.14
C MET A 19 1.91 26.47 -5.81
N ILE A 20 1.01 25.60 -6.22
CA ILE A 20 -0.43 25.76 -6.02
C ILE A 20 -0.77 25.86 -4.54
N SER A 21 -0.19 25.01 -3.70
CA SER A 21 -0.45 25.01 -2.25
C SER A 21 0.00 26.28 -1.52
N ARG A 22 0.87 27.09 -2.14
CA ARG A 22 1.37 28.37 -1.58
C ARG A 22 0.85 29.60 -2.31
N MET A 23 -0.04 29.42 -3.29
CA MET A 23 -0.68 30.55 -3.97
C MET A 23 -1.76 31.20 -3.09
N PRO A 24 -2.02 32.49 -3.27
CA PRO A 24 -3.19 33.14 -2.68
C PRO A 24 -4.48 32.44 -3.06
N SER A 25 -5.47 32.49 -2.16
CA SER A 25 -6.81 31.97 -2.43
C SER A 25 -7.43 32.68 -3.62
N GLY A 26 -8.03 31.94 -4.54
CA GLY A 26 -8.70 32.51 -5.70
C GLY A 26 -8.56 31.67 -6.96
N GLN A 27 -8.76 32.32 -8.09
CA GLN A 27 -8.63 31.69 -9.39
C GLN A 27 -7.16 31.53 -9.78
N ILE A 28 -6.78 30.35 -10.22
CA ILE A 28 -5.46 30.07 -10.79
C ILE A 28 -5.59 30.04 -12.31
N THR A 29 -4.74 30.81 -12.97
CA THR A 29 -4.62 30.83 -14.43
C THR A 29 -3.33 30.15 -14.85
N ILE A 30 -3.41 29.18 -15.75
CA ILE A 30 -2.25 28.49 -16.33
C ILE A 30 -2.24 28.81 -17.83
N GLN A 31 -1.15 29.36 -18.33
CA GLN A 31 -0.96 29.70 -19.73
C GLN A 31 0.36 29.10 -20.21
N SER A 32 0.31 28.38 -21.31
CA SER A 32 1.51 27.84 -21.96
C SER A 32 1.71 28.51 -23.32
N ALA A 33 2.95 28.86 -23.61
CA ALA A 33 3.39 29.37 -24.90
C ALA A 33 4.06 28.25 -25.71
N ASP A 34 4.11 28.42 -27.04
CA ASP A 34 4.67 27.45 -27.98
C ASP A 34 6.18 27.16 -27.76
N ASN A 35 6.87 28.06 -27.07
CA ASN A 35 8.27 27.85 -26.68
C ASN A 35 8.46 26.99 -25.43
N GLY A 36 7.40 26.36 -24.93
CA GLY A 36 7.40 25.54 -23.73
C GLY A 36 7.42 26.31 -22.41
N LYS A 37 7.29 27.65 -22.44
CA LYS A 37 7.18 28.47 -21.24
C LYS A 37 5.75 28.44 -20.72
N THR A 38 5.58 28.05 -19.46
CA THR A 38 4.27 28.01 -18.80
C THR A 38 4.25 28.98 -17.63
N THR A 39 3.28 29.87 -17.67
CA THR A 39 2.99 30.84 -16.61
C THR A 39 1.83 30.35 -15.75
N ILE A 40 2.00 30.36 -14.45
CA ILE A 40 0.98 29.99 -13.46
C ILE A 40 0.79 31.21 -12.56
N GLN A 41 -0.42 31.75 -12.52
CA GLN A 41 -0.71 33.04 -11.84
C GLN A 41 -1.94 32.92 -10.95
N SER A 42 -1.88 33.53 -9.75
CA SER A 42 -3.04 33.77 -8.88
C SER A 42 -2.84 35.08 -8.14
N GLY A 43 -3.75 36.07 -8.35
CA GLY A 43 -3.60 37.42 -7.82
C GLY A 43 -2.30 38.05 -8.27
N VAL A 44 -1.47 38.47 -7.32
CA VAL A 44 -0.15 39.07 -7.59
C VAL A 44 0.99 38.08 -7.70
N ALA A 45 0.73 36.80 -7.35
CA ALA A 45 1.74 35.76 -7.41
C ALA A 45 1.79 35.15 -8.82
N GLN A 46 2.99 35.08 -9.38
CA GLN A 46 3.25 34.54 -10.71
C GLN A 46 4.49 33.66 -10.69
N PHE A 47 4.39 32.48 -11.31
CA PHE A 47 5.52 31.60 -11.58
C PHE A 47 5.65 31.39 -13.08
N GLU A 48 6.90 31.35 -13.56
CA GLU A 48 7.23 30.93 -14.91
C GLU A 48 8.09 29.65 -14.82
N ILE A 49 7.64 28.59 -15.46
CA ILE A 49 8.31 27.29 -15.47
C ILE A 49 8.39 26.74 -16.89
N GLN A 50 9.37 25.88 -17.13
CA GLN A 50 9.48 25.17 -18.39
C GLN A 50 8.55 23.94 -18.36
N SER A 51 7.72 23.80 -19.38
CA SER A 51 6.92 22.61 -19.66
C SER A 51 7.54 21.78 -20.78
N MET A 52 7.21 20.50 -20.82
CA MET A 52 7.53 19.61 -21.91
C MET A 52 6.29 19.37 -22.79
N SER A 53 6.50 18.88 -23.99
CA SER A 53 5.39 18.50 -24.87
C SER A 53 4.58 17.34 -24.28
N ALA A 54 3.29 17.31 -24.54
CA ALA A 54 2.44 16.18 -24.18
C ALA A 54 2.91 14.85 -24.84
N SER A 55 3.54 14.93 -26.01
CA SER A 55 4.13 13.76 -26.69
C SER A 55 5.27 13.11 -25.90
N ASP A 56 5.88 13.84 -24.97
CA ASP A 56 6.97 13.33 -24.13
C ASP A 56 6.45 12.61 -22.88
N PHE A 57 5.12 12.65 -22.66
CA PHE A 57 4.51 11.91 -21.54
C PHE A 57 4.42 10.42 -21.89
N PRO A 58 4.93 9.54 -21.01
CA PRO A 58 4.90 8.11 -21.30
C PRO A 58 3.45 7.61 -21.47
N GLU A 59 3.19 6.93 -22.56
CA GLU A 59 1.94 6.22 -22.73
C GLU A 59 1.85 5.07 -21.73
N LEU A 60 0.66 4.87 -21.16
CA LEU A 60 0.39 3.69 -20.34
C LEU A 60 0.51 2.45 -21.25
N PRO A 61 1.37 1.48 -20.91
CA PRO A 61 1.48 0.29 -21.72
C PRO A 61 0.13 -0.43 -21.78
N ASN A 62 -0.24 -0.89 -22.97
CA ASN A 62 -1.35 -1.85 -23.08
C ASN A 62 -0.91 -3.14 -22.40
N THR A 63 -1.41 -3.38 -21.20
CA THR A 63 -0.98 -4.51 -20.38
C THR A 63 -1.53 -5.83 -20.89
N GLY A 64 -2.63 -5.83 -21.66
CA GLY A 64 -3.40 -7.03 -21.96
C GLY A 64 -3.90 -7.76 -20.72
N ALA A 65 -3.98 -7.07 -19.58
CA ALA A 65 -4.52 -7.63 -18.36
C ALA A 65 -6.04 -7.76 -18.46
N GLU A 66 -6.53 -8.96 -18.21
CA GLU A 66 -7.96 -9.28 -18.22
C GLU A 66 -8.54 -9.10 -16.82
N GLU A 67 -9.84 -8.82 -16.75
CA GLU A 67 -10.55 -8.76 -15.48
C GLU A 67 -10.40 -10.11 -14.75
N THR A 68 -9.92 -10.03 -13.51
CA THR A 68 -9.66 -11.19 -12.66
C THR A 68 -10.74 -11.31 -11.59
N LEU A 69 -11.04 -10.19 -10.95
CA LEU A 69 -12.11 -10.11 -9.95
C LEU A 69 -12.56 -8.68 -9.72
N THR A 70 -13.76 -8.55 -9.15
CA THR A 70 -14.25 -7.30 -8.55
C THR A 70 -14.45 -7.53 -7.05
N ILE A 71 -13.93 -6.63 -6.23
CA ILE A 71 -13.96 -6.71 -4.76
C ILE A 71 -14.43 -5.36 -4.20
N LYS A 72 -15.14 -5.37 -3.06
CA LYS A 72 -15.52 -4.15 -2.37
C LYS A 72 -14.30 -3.48 -1.74
N THR A 73 -14.27 -2.15 -1.79
CA THR A 73 -13.20 -1.33 -1.22
C THR A 73 -12.90 -1.67 0.24
N GLY A 74 -13.92 -1.77 1.10
CA GLY A 74 -13.72 -2.08 2.51
C GLY A 74 -13.10 -3.45 2.74
N VAL A 75 -13.44 -4.45 1.91
CA VAL A 75 -12.87 -5.79 1.99
C VAL A 75 -11.39 -5.76 1.58
N LEU A 76 -11.07 -5.10 0.47
CA LEU A 76 -9.68 -5.00 0.01
C LEU A 76 -8.82 -4.22 1.00
N ARG A 77 -9.33 -3.10 1.55
CA ARG A 77 -8.66 -2.31 2.58
C ARG A 77 -8.34 -3.15 3.82
N ASP A 78 -9.34 -3.86 4.36
CA ASP A 78 -9.15 -4.73 5.52
C ASP A 78 -8.08 -5.81 5.25
N MET A 79 -8.06 -6.39 4.05
CA MET A 79 -7.04 -7.38 3.68
C MET A 79 -5.64 -6.78 3.64
N ILE A 80 -5.47 -5.60 3.03
CA ILE A 80 -4.19 -4.89 2.95
C ILE A 80 -3.70 -4.50 4.35
N ASP A 81 -4.54 -3.87 5.15
CA ASP A 81 -4.17 -3.37 6.49
C ASP A 81 -3.71 -4.49 7.43
N ARG A 82 -4.24 -5.70 7.24
CA ARG A 82 -3.88 -6.87 8.03
C ARG A 82 -2.64 -7.62 7.53
N THR A 83 -2.10 -7.27 6.38
CA THR A 83 -0.96 -8.00 5.79
C THR A 83 0.25 -7.12 5.49
N LEU A 84 0.05 -5.91 4.98
CA LEU A 84 1.10 -5.03 4.48
C LEU A 84 2.23 -4.76 5.50
N TYR A 85 1.91 -4.69 6.80
CA TYR A 85 2.91 -4.47 7.85
C TYR A 85 3.95 -5.61 7.97
N ALA A 86 3.63 -6.79 7.45
CA ALA A 86 4.49 -7.97 7.52
C ALA A 86 5.41 -8.15 6.30
N VAL A 87 5.35 -7.25 5.33
CA VAL A 87 6.21 -7.29 4.13
C VAL A 87 7.67 -7.04 4.51
N SER A 88 8.58 -7.77 3.86
CA SER A 88 10.02 -7.62 4.08
C SER A 88 10.56 -6.30 3.50
N GLN A 89 11.52 -5.71 4.19
CA GLN A 89 12.33 -4.58 3.70
C GLN A 89 13.67 -5.05 3.09
N ASP A 90 13.94 -6.36 3.06
CA ASP A 90 15.19 -6.91 2.54
C ASP A 90 15.09 -7.13 1.03
N GLU A 91 15.69 -6.21 0.27
CA GLU A 91 15.74 -6.28 -1.20
C GLU A 91 16.51 -7.48 -1.76
N LYS A 92 17.27 -8.20 -0.92
CA LYS A 92 17.94 -9.45 -1.34
C LYS A 92 16.96 -10.59 -1.59
N LYS A 93 15.73 -10.45 -1.09
CA LYS A 93 14.62 -11.39 -1.32
C LYS A 93 13.44 -10.66 -1.95
N PRO A 94 13.52 -10.29 -3.23
CA PRO A 94 12.50 -9.43 -3.88
C PRO A 94 11.08 -9.98 -3.74
N ALA A 95 10.88 -11.29 -3.84
CA ALA A 95 9.57 -11.90 -3.70
C ALA A 95 8.88 -11.60 -2.36
N HIS A 96 9.64 -11.33 -1.30
CA HIS A 96 9.11 -11.00 0.01
C HIS A 96 8.91 -9.49 0.25
N THR A 97 9.34 -8.63 -0.70
CA THR A 97 9.11 -7.17 -0.62
C THR A 97 7.74 -6.76 -1.14
N GLY A 98 6.91 -7.72 -1.52
CA GLY A 98 5.53 -7.57 -1.93
C GLY A 98 4.59 -8.51 -1.18
N GLU A 99 3.32 -8.37 -1.46
CA GLU A 99 2.26 -9.23 -0.98
C GLU A 99 1.92 -10.28 -2.04
N LEU A 100 1.84 -11.53 -1.63
CA LEU A 100 1.34 -12.61 -2.48
C LEU A 100 -0.19 -12.54 -2.51
N PHE A 101 -0.76 -12.45 -3.70
CA PHE A 101 -2.17 -12.62 -3.97
C PHE A 101 -2.40 -14.00 -4.57
N GLU A 102 -3.14 -14.83 -3.87
CA GLU A 102 -3.68 -16.09 -4.38
C GLU A 102 -5.17 -15.88 -4.58
N ILE A 103 -5.59 -15.76 -5.83
CA ILE A 103 -6.98 -15.59 -6.24
C ILE A 103 -7.43 -16.92 -6.80
N GLU A 104 -8.40 -17.54 -6.14
CA GLU A 104 -9.04 -18.80 -6.50
C GLU A 104 -10.51 -18.51 -6.84
N PRO A 105 -11.25 -19.42 -7.50
CA PRO A 105 -12.61 -19.12 -7.95
C PRO A 105 -13.58 -18.68 -6.86
N ASP A 106 -13.39 -19.14 -5.62
CA ASP A 106 -14.28 -18.92 -4.47
C ASP A 106 -13.69 -18.10 -3.34
N LYS A 107 -12.39 -17.72 -3.45
CA LYS A 107 -11.70 -16.97 -2.41
C LYS A 107 -10.47 -16.22 -2.90
N MET A 108 -10.07 -15.25 -2.13
CA MET A 108 -8.80 -14.53 -2.27
C MET A 108 -8.02 -14.60 -0.97
N THR A 109 -6.74 -14.90 -1.07
CA THR A 109 -5.82 -14.90 0.05
C THR A 109 -4.70 -13.89 -0.24
N ILE A 110 -4.43 -13.01 0.72
CA ILE A 110 -3.24 -12.13 0.71
C ILE A 110 -2.29 -12.61 1.79
N VAL A 111 -1.02 -12.72 1.42
CA VAL A 111 0.05 -13.19 2.31
C VAL A 111 1.24 -12.25 2.26
N ALA A 112 1.76 -11.90 3.41
CA ALA A 112 3.00 -11.16 3.56
C ALA A 112 3.91 -11.79 4.62
N LEU A 113 5.22 -11.74 4.44
CA LEU A 113 6.19 -12.27 5.40
C LEU A 113 7.55 -11.57 5.28
N ASP A 114 8.30 -11.53 6.38
CA ASP A 114 9.66 -10.95 6.44
C ASP A 114 10.71 -11.87 7.05
N GLY A 115 10.36 -13.15 7.28
CA GLY A 115 11.24 -14.15 7.92
C GLY A 115 11.11 -14.23 9.44
N TYR A 116 10.46 -13.26 10.10
CA TYR A 116 10.15 -13.26 11.54
C TYR A 116 8.66 -13.40 11.81
N ARG A 117 7.83 -12.91 10.90
CA ARG A 117 6.38 -12.91 11.00
C ARG A 117 5.76 -13.24 9.65
N LEU A 118 4.57 -13.76 9.72
CA LEU A 118 3.74 -14.11 8.58
C LEU A 118 2.32 -13.62 8.85
N ALA A 119 1.78 -12.83 7.95
CA ALA A 119 0.40 -12.39 7.97
C ALA A 119 -0.35 -13.02 6.81
N ILE A 120 -1.54 -13.55 7.08
CA ILE A 120 -2.43 -14.19 6.10
C ILE A 120 -3.83 -13.68 6.35
N VAL A 121 -4.48 -13.25 5.30
CA VAL A 121 -5.90 -12.91 5.31
C VAL A 121 -6.58 -13.59 4.14
N GLU A 122 -7.64 -14.32 4.43
CA GLU A 122 -8.48 -15.00 3.44
C GLU A 122 -9.90 -14.40 3.50
N ARG A 123 -10.49 -14.16 2.33
CA ARG A 123 -11.88 -13.71 2.20
C ARG A 123 -12.59 -14.50 1.12
N PRO A 124 -13.81 -14.97 1.36
CA PRO A 124 -14.64 -15.58 0.33
C PRO A 124 -15.03 -14.51 -0.70
N LEU A 125 -14.91 -14.84 -1.98
CA LEU A 125 -15.32 -14.01 -3.09
C LEU A 125 -15.52 -14.89 -4.34
N THR A 126 -16.03 -14.29 -5.41
CA THR A 126 -16.11 -14.94 -6.71
C THR A 126 -15.16 -14.28 -7.67
N ALA A 127 -14.18 -15.02 -8.16
CA ALA A 127 -13.24 -14.56 -9.16
C ALA A 127 -13.60 -15.10 -10.55
N VAL A 128 -13.26 -14.32 -11.57
CA VAL A 128 -13.43 -14.73 -12.98
C VAL A 128 -12.34 -15.69 -13.40
N LYS A 129 -11.14 -15.50 -12.80
CA LYS A 129 -9.94 -16.26 -13.15
C LYS A 129 -9.06 -16.47 -11.93
N ASP A 130 -8.54 -17.69 -11.80
CA ASP A 130 -7.53 -17.98 -10.80
C ASP A 130 -6.15 -17.45 -11.24
N ILE A 131 -5.45 -16.82 -10.31
CA ILE A 131 -4.11 -16.28 -10.53
C ILE A 131 -3.32 -16.19 -9.22
N ARG A 132 -2.02 -16.41 -9.35
CA ARG A 132 -1.07 -16.24 -8.25
C ARG A 132 -0.02 -15.21 -8.66
N ILE A 133 0.03 -14.09 -7.96
CA ILE A 133 0.87 -12.93 -8.29
C ILE A 133 1.49 -12.32 -7.03
N ILE A 134 2.64 -11.65 -7.19
CA ILE A 134 3.29 -10.91 -6.11
C ILE A 134 3.22 -9.41 -6.46
N VAL A 135 2.45 -8.68 -5.68
CA VAL A 135 2.24 -7.24 -5.86
C VAL A 135 3.22 -6.47 -4.97
N PRO A 136 4.01 -5.51 -5.50
CA PRO A 136 4.94 -4.74 -4.70
C PRO A 136 4.25 -4.01 -3.54
N SER A 137 4.87 -4.01 -2.35
CA SER A 137 4.33 -3.32 -1.17
C SER A 137 4.09 -1.84 -1.39
N LYS A 138 4.94 -1.17 -2.17
CA LYS A 138 4.74 0.23 -2.56
C LYS A 138 3.43 0.41 -3.32
N THR A 139 3.11 -0.49 -4.24
CA THR A 139 1.84 -0.45 -4.97
C THR A 139 0.66 -0.63 -4.01
N MET A 140 0.75 -1.56 -3.08
CA MET A 140 -0.33 -1.80 -2.11
C MET A 140 -0.52 -0.62 -1.15
N THR A 141 0.55 0.06 -0.77
CA THR A 141 0.48 1.31 0.00
C THR A 141 -0.28 2.39 -0.78
N GLU A 142 0.06 2.60 -2.06
CA GLU A 142 -0.64 3.60 -2.90
C GLU A 142 -2.10 3.20 -3.17
N VAL A 143 -2.37 1.92 -3.40
CA VAL A 143 -3.75 1.42 -3.53
C VAL A 143 -4.54 1.74 -2.27
N SER A 144 -4.03 1.38 -1.08
CA SER A 144 -4.70 1.64 0.20
C SER A 144 -5.03 3.14 0.40
N HIS A 145 -4.10 4.04 0.02
CA HIS A 145 -4.30 5.49 0.13
C HIS A 145 -5.34 6.06 -0.86
N LEU A 146 -5.48 5.42 -2.02
CA LEU A 146 -6.38 5.89 -3.09
C LEU A 146 -7.75 5.21 -3.06
N LEU A 147 -7.93 4.19 -2.24
CA LEU A 147 -9.24 3.57 -2.06
C LEU A 147 -10.24 4.60 -1.52
N PRO A 148 -11.43 4.71 -2.11
CA PRO A 148 -12.47 5.62 -1.64
C PRO A 148 -12.91 5.28 -0.20
N ASN A 149 -13.48 6.27 0.50
CA ASN A 149 -14.00 6.06 1.86
C ASN A 149 -15.30 5.25 1.89
N ASP A 150 -15.94 5.06 0.74
CA ASP A 150 -17.11 4.20 0.62
C ASP A 150 -16.66 2.74 0.54
N ASP A 151 -16.95 1.97 1.58
CA ASP A 151 -16.58 0.57 1.68
C ASP A 151 -17.28 -0.35 0.68
N GLU A 152 -18.40 0.09 0.12
CA GLU A 152 -19.19 -0.66 -0.87
C GLU A 152 -18.75 -0.38 -2.32
N GLU A 153 -17.97 0.67 -2.57
CA GLU A 153 -17.46 1.01 -3.90
C GLU A 153 -16.66 -0.16 -4.50
N PRO A 154 -16.91 -0.54 -5.76
CA PRO A 154 -16.19 -1.64 -6.37
C PRO A 154 -14.77 -1.26 -6.76
N VAL A 155 -13.85 -2.18 -6.55
CA VAL A 155 -12.50 -2.18 -7.09
C VAL A 155 -12.38 -3.32 -8.10
N HIS A 156 -12.14 -2.97 -9.35
CA HIS A 156 -11.88 -3.94 -10.41
C HIS A 156 -10.39 -4.26 -10.46
N ILE A 157 -10.04 -5.52 -10.35
CA ILE A 157 -8.66 -5.99 -10.43
C ILE A 157 -8.49 -6.77 -11.72
N CYS A 158 -7.61 -6.27 -12.58
CA CYS A 158 -7.20 -6.93 -13.81
C CYS A 158 -5.74 -7.36 -13.69
N ALA A 159 -5.43 -8.60 -13.97
CA ALA A 159 -4.07 -9.10 -13.83
C ALA A 159 -3.65 -10.06 -14.94
N ASN A 160 -2.35 -10.09 -15.20
CA ASN A 160 -1.68 -11.10 -15.99
C ASN A 160 -0.35 -11.49 -15.32
N ARG A 161 0.55 -12.17 -16.02
CA ARG A 161 1.83 -12.61 -15.45
C ARG A 161 2.83 -11.49 -15.16
N ARG A 162 2.63 -10.26 -15.68
CA ARG A 162 3.60 -9.16 -15.60
C ARG A 162 3.04 -7.92 -14.90
N TYR A 163 1.73 -7.73 -14.98
CA TYR A 163 1.08 -6.50 -14.52
C TYR A 163 -0.19 -6.80 -13.72
N VAL A 164 -0.46 -5.92 -12.78
CA VAL A 164 -1.76 -5.80 -12.11
C VAL A 164 -2.26 -4.38 -12.29
N VAL A 165 -3.57 -4.25 -12.50
CA VAL A 165 -4.27 -2.97 -12.63
C VAL A 165 -5.43 -2.96 -11.65
N PHE A 166 -5.49 -1.93 -10.82
CA PHE A 166 -6.60 -1.64 -9.92
C PHE A 166 -7.36 -0.44 -10.47
N MET A 167 -8.67 -0.57 -10.63
CA MET A 167 -9.54 0.51 -11.11
C MET A 167 -10.65 0.75 -10.10
N THR A 168 -10.74 1.98 -9.60
CA THR A 168 -11.77 2.40 -8.63
C THR A 168 -11.94 3.92 -8.64
N ALA A 169 -13.15 4.42 -8.43
CA ALA A 169 -13.46 5.84 -8.20
C ALA A 169 -12.72 6.84 -9.11
N GLY A 170 -12.55 6.51 -10.39
CA GLY A 170 -11.84 7.36 -11.36
C GLY A 170 -10.31 7.24 -11.33
N TYR A 171 -9.75 6.40 -10.47
CA TYR A 171 -8.32 6.07 -10.46
C TYR A 171 -8.06 4.76 -11.21
N THR A 172 -6.93 4.73 -11.92
CA THR A 172 -6.35 3.53 -12.50
C THR A 172 -4.92 3.43 -12.02
N ILE A 173 -4.63 2.40 -11.22
CA ILE A 173 -3.30 2.15 -10.67
C ILE A 173 -2.76 0.90 -11.36
N MET A 174 -1.66 1.07 -12.09
CA MET A 174 -0.99 -0.02 -12.77
C MET A 174 0.38 -0.27 -12.14
N SER A 175 0.69 -1.52 -11.92
CA SER A 175 1.98 -1.94 -11.39
C SER A 175 2.55 -3.14 -12.13
N ARG A 176 3.88 -3.15 -12.24
CA ARG A 176 4.59 -4.38 -12.54
C ARG A 176 4.58 -5.29 -11.33
N LEU A 177 4.45 -6.57 -11.59
CA LEU A 177 4.54 -7.61 -10.57
C LEU A 177 6.00 -7.92 -10.24
N ILE A 178 6.23 -8.43 -9.04
CA ILE A 178 7.53 -8.97 -8.65
C ILE A 178 7.62 -10.38 -9.21
N GLU A 179 8.67 -10.63 -10.00
CA GLU A 179 8.99 -11.96 -10.52
C GLU A 179 9.72 -12.77 -9.43
N GLY A 180 9.46 -14.06 -9.39
CA GLY A 180 10.11 -14.99 -8.47
C GLY A 180 9.13 -15.93 -7.78
N GLU A 181 9.69 -16.82 -6.98
CA GLU A 181 8.92 -17.78 -6.21
C GLU A 181 8.72 -17.26 -4.79
N PHE A 182 7.46 -17.12 -4.37
CA PHE A 182 7.12 -16.82 -2.98
C PHE A 182 7.24 -18.08 -2.15
N LEU A 183 7.73 -17.94 -0.92
CA LEU A 183 7.87 -19.06 0.02
C LEU A 183 6.58 -19.86 0.13
N ASN A 184 6.69 -21.20 0.18
CA ASN A 184 5.55 -22.03 0.54
C ASN A 184 5.21 -21.83 2.03
N TYR A 185 4.45 -20.77 2.30
CA TYR A 185 4.11 -20.33 3.65
C TYR A 185 3.28 -21.36 4.43
N ARG A 186 2.52 -22.22 3.73
CA ARG A 186 1.70 -23.26 4.38
C ARG A 186 2.57 -24.25 5.15
N ASN A 187 3.79 -24.49 4.68
CA ASN A 187 4.74 -25.41 5.33
C ASN A 187 5.38 -24.85 6.61
N VAL A 188 5.34 -23.52 6.81
CA VAL A 188 5.91 -22.88 8.01
C VAL A 188 4.87 -22.64 9.10
N ILE A 189 3.60 -22.84 8.81
CA ILE A 189 2.52 -22.74 9.80
C ILE A 189 2.52 -23.98 10.66
N PRO A 190 2.67 -23.87 12.00
CA PRO A 190 2.65 -25.00 12.89
C PRO A 190 1.30 -25.73 12.83
N ALA A 191 1.33 -27.05 12.68
CA ALA A 191 0.12 -27.88 12.62
C ALA A 191 -0.65 -27.96 13.96
N GLY A 192 -0.05 -27.52 15.08
CA GLY A 192 -0.68 -27.52 16.38
C GLY A 192 0.06 -26.71 17.41
N SER A 193 -0.60 -26.40 18.52
CA SER A 193 -0.03 -25.70 19.66
C SER A 193 -0.28 -26.46 20.94
N ARG A 194 0.71 -26.46 21.85
CA ARG A 194 0.58 -27.05 23.19
C ARG A 194 -0.17 -26.12 24.15
N THR A 195 -0.18 -24.85 23.87
CA THR A 195 -0.77 -23.83 24.72
C THR A 195 -1.70 -22.93 23.91
N ARG A 196 -2.92 -22.73 24.38
CA ARG A 196 -3.88 -21.78 23.86
C ARG A 196 -4.20 -20.77 24.95
N VAL A 197 -4.13 -19.49 24.60
CA VAL A 197 -4.41 -18.37 25.53
C VAL A 197 -5.49 -17.48 24.94
N THR A 198 -6.48 -17.12 25.77
CA THR A 198 -7.49 -16.13 25.43
C THR A 198 -7.25 -14.91 26.31
N ILE A 199 -7.10 -13.73 25.69
CA ILE A 199 -6.73 -12.49 26.33
C ILE A 199 -7.62 -11.38 25.77
N ASP A 200 -7.99 -10.40 26.59
CA ASP A 200 -8.58 -9.16 26.10
C ASP A 200 -7.55 -8.40 25.26
N THR A 201 -7.94 -8.06 24.03
CA THR A 201 -7.02 -7.45 23.05
C THR A 201 -6.53 -6.08 23.51
N LYS A 202 -7.41 -5.25 24.08
CA LYS A 202 -7.06 -3.90 24.50
C LYS A 202 -6.08 -3.93 25.67
N GLU A 203 -6.38 -4.73 26.69
CA GLU A 203 -5.49 -4.91 27.85
C GLU A 203 -4.12 -5.42 27.46
N PHE A 204 -4.07 -6.36 26.50
CA PHE A 204 -2.81 -6.91 26.01
C PHE A 204 -1.98 -5.89 25.22
N ILE A 205 -2.62 -5.10 24.34
CA ILE A 205 -1.97 -4.01 23.62
C ILE A 205 -1.38 -3.00 24.60
N GLU A 206 -2.18 -2.48 25.54
CA GLU A 206 -1.72 -1.52 26.55
C GLU A 206 -0.56 -2.05 27.39
N THR A 207 -0.55 -3.35 27.70
CA THR A 207 0.53 -3.99 28.44
C THR A 207 1.81 -4.07 27.63
N ILE A 208 1.72 -4.41 26.34
CA ILE A 208 2.87 -4.42 25.44
C ILE A 208 3.42 -3.01 25.25
N GLU A 209 2.56 -2.02 25.03
CA GLU A 209 2.94 -0.62 24.87
C GLU A 209 3.71 -0.11 26.09
N ARG A 210 3.17 -0.34 27.29
CA ARG A 210 3.87 0.03 28.55
C ARG A 210 5.24 -0.63 28.66
N ALA A 211 5.34 -1.93 28.38
CA ALA A 211 6.60 -2.64 28.47
C ALA A 211 7.61 -2.22 27.37
N SER A 212 7.12 -1.67 26.26
CA SER A 212 7.95 -1.22 25.13
C SER A 212 8.57 0.16 25.35
N LEU A 213 8.12 0.95 26.31
CA LEU A 213 8.59 2.32 26.56
C LEU A 213 10.12 2.43 26.80
N ILE A 214 10.74 1.37 27.31
CA ILE A 214 12.18 1.32 27.54
C ILE A 214 12.97 0.75 26.36
N ILE A 215 12.29 0.39 25.26
CA ILE A 215 12.92 -0.07 24.01
C ILE A 215 13.12 1.16 23.13
N THR A 216 14.34 1.37 22.67
CA THR A 216 14.66 2.43 21.72
C THR A 216 15.05 1.82 20.37
N GLU A 217 15.02 2.61 19.29
CA GLU A 217 15.44 2.17 17.96
C GLU A 217 16.88 1.61 17.93
N ARG A 218 17.74 2.10 18.83
CA ARG A 218 19.11 1.62 18.99
C ARG A 218 19.22 0.35 19.82
N LEU A 219 18.28 0.16 20.76
CA LEU A 219 18.27 -0.96 21.71
C LEU A 219 17.11 -1.89 21.34
N LYS A 220 17.30 -2.70 20.30
CA LYS A 220 16.32 -3.70 19.84
C LYS A 220 16.21 -4.88 20.81
N ASN A 221 15.89 -4.60 22.07
CA ASN A 221 15.72 -5.64 23.07
C ASN A 221 14.35 -6.32 22.93
N PRO A 222 14.29 -7.65 23.02
CA PRO A 222 13.01 -8.36 22.89
C PRO A 222 12.14 -8.19 24.14
N LEU A 223 10.84 -8.13 23.93
CA LEU A 223 9.87 -8.40 24.98
C LEU A 223 9.84 -9.91 25.28
N ARG A 224 9.84 -10.27 26.55
CA ARG A 224 9.60 -11.64 27.01
C ARG A 224 8.20 -11.75 27.54
N ILE A 225 7.39 -12.61 26.94
CA ILE A 225 6.03 -12.89 27.34
C ILE A 225 5.98 -14.27 27.94
N SER A 226 5.54 -14.38 29.19
CA SER A 226 5.40 -15.64 29.91
C SER A 226 3.91 -15.87 30.20
N PHE A 227 3.42 -17.03 29.79
CA PHE A 227 2.05 -17.46 30.00
C PHE A 227 2.02 -18.50 31.13
N THR A 228 1.22 -18.25 32.14
CA THR A 228 0.91 -19.19 33.22
C THR A 228 -0.58 -19.23 33.44
N GLU A 229 -1.09 -20.18 34.19
CA GLU A 229 -2.52 -20.25 34.48
C GLU A 229 -3.04 -18.95 35.11
N GLY A 230 -4.05 -18.35 34.47
CA GLY A 230 -4.69 -17.11 34.89
C GLY A 230 -3.82 -15.86 34.81
N LYS A 231 -2.59 -15.93 34.28
CA LYS A 231 -1.66 -14.77 34.27
C LYS A 231 -0.76 -14.75 33.05
N VAL A 232 -0.63 -13.55 32.46
CA VAL A 232 0.37 -13.23 31.45
C VAL A 232 1.32 -12.17 32.03
N VAL A 233 2.62 -12.41 31.87
CA VAL A 233 3.65 -11.47 32.33
C VAL A 233 4.48 -11.04 31.13
N VAL A 234 4.50 -9.73 30.85
CA VAL A 234 5.34 -9.11 29.83
C VAL A 234 6.50 -8.43 30.52
N ARG A 235 7.73 -8.72 30.08
CA ARG A 235 8.96 -8.15 30.65
C ARG A 235 9.85 -7.63 29.55
N CYS A 236 10.51 -6.54 29.83
CA CYS A 236 11.62 -6.01 29.04
C CYS A 236 12.79 -5.64 29.95
N GLN A 237 14.00 -5.84 29.47
CA GLN A 237 15.22 -5.40 30.13
C GLN A 237 16.15 -4.74 29.11
N THR A 238 16.56 -3.53 29.38
CA THR A 238 17.51 -2.75 28.57
C THR A 238 18.54 -2.11 29.49
N ASN A 239 19.50 -1.41 28.91
CA ASN A 239 20.47 -0.60 29.69
C ASN A 239 19.81 0.60 30.38
N LEU A 240 18.59 0.98 30.02
CA LEU A 240 17.82 2.07 30.61
C LEU A 240 17.06 1.61 31.86
N GLY A 241 16.79 0.31 31.99
CA GLY A 241 16.01 -0.24 33.09
C GLY A 241 15.31 -1.54 32.74
N ARG A 242 14.38 -1.95 33.62
CA ARG A 242 13.54 -3.13 33.44
C ARG A 242 12.08 -2.83 33.77
N VAL A 243 11.20 -3.49 33.07
CA VAL A 243 9.75 -3.54 33.34
C VAL A 243 9.33 -4.98 33.61
#